data_921df1cc1656c4c9ad649cac8995c0b6
#
_entry.id   921df1cc1656c4c9ad649cac8995c0b6
#
_cell.length_a   1.000
_cell.length_b   1.000
_cell.length_c   1.000
_cell.angle_alpha   90.00
_cell.angle_beta   90.00
_cell.angle_gamma   90.00
#
_symmetry.space_group_name_H-M   'P 1'
#
loop_
_entity.id
_entity.type
_entity.pdbx_description
1 polymer ?
#
loop_
_entity_poly.entity_id
_entity_poly.type
_entity_poly.pdbx_seq_one_letter_code
_entity_poly.pdbx_strand_id
1 'polypeptide(L)'
;MKKKVLFVFVIILVAALCASAWLYGYYNRKSNDNIPSKELMVSYYQNKGADYATEQLQGYRNTQLMEVWGEPDSFLSGMWGDIWETNNTYYLIVYYDSNGVVEHIMVMNQD
;
A
#
# COMPACT_ATOMS: atom_id res chain seq x y z
N MET A 1 -47.98 -17.01 0.20
CA MET A 1 -47.35 -16.41 1.38
C MET A 1 -45.95 -16.94 1.66
N LYS A 2 -45.73 -18.24 1.66
CA LYS A 2 -44.41 -18.81 1.97
C LYS A 2 -43.34 -18.41 1.00
N LYS A 3 -43.64 -18.19 -0.31
CA LYS A 3 -42.68 -17.80 -1.31
C LYS A 3 -42.18 -16.35 -1.13
N LYS A 4 -43.04 -15.44 -0.67
CA LYS A 4 -42.66 -14.04 -0.43
C LYS A 4 -41.75 -13.92 0.80
N VAL A 5 -42.02 -14.68 1.85
CA VAL A 5 -41.15 -14.68 3.05
C VAL A 5 -39.77 -15.24 2.73
N LEU A 6 -39.70 -16.31 1.94
CA LEU A 6 -38.44 -16.90 1.52
C LEU A 6 -37.60 -15.89 0.68
N PHE A 7 -38.25 -15.18 -0.23
CA PHE A 7 -37.59 -14.18 -1.08
C PHE A 7 -37.01 -13.04 -0.24
N VAL A 8 -37.74 -12.54 0.75
CA VAL A 8 -37.25 -11.49 1.66
C VAL A 8 -36.06 -11.99 2.48
N PHE A 9 -36.07 -13.23 2.95
CA PHE A 9 -34.94 -13.83 3.67
C PHE A 9 -33.69 -13.92 2.81
N VAL A 10 -33.82 -14.29 1.54
CA VAL A 10 -32.69 -14.37 0.61
C VAL A 10 -32.09 -12.98 0.38
N ILE A 11 -32.89 -11.94 0.21
CA ILE A 11 -32.41 -10.56 0.02
C ILE A 11 -31.63 -10.08 1.26
N ILE A 12 -32.15 -10.34 2.46
CA ILE A 12 -31.49 -9.95 3.71
C ILE A 12 -30.16 -10.69 3.87
N LEU A 13 -30.10 -11.95 3.53
CA LEU A 13 -28.89 -12.76 3.61
C LEU A 13 -27.80 -12.23 2.64
N VAL A 14 -28.16 -11.91 1.41
CA VAL A 14 -27.24 -11.36 0.42
C VAL A 14 -26.72 -10.01 0.86
N ALA A 15 -27.59 -9.13 1.37
CA ALA A 15 -27.18 -7.80 1.88
C ALA A 15 -26.21 -7.94 3.06
N ALA A 16 -26.44 -8.87 3.98
CA ALA A 16 -25.57 -9.12 5.12
C ALA A 16 -24.19 -9.62 4.68
N LEU A 17 -24.13 -10.51 3.69
CA LEU A 17 -22.88 -11.02 3.14
C LEU A 17 -22.06 -9.91 2.45
N CYS A 18 -22.71 -9.04 1.69
CA CYS A 18 -22.06 -7.92 1.03
C CYS A 18 -21.49 -6.92 2.06
N ALA A 19 -22.25 -6.59 3.09
CA ALA A 19 -21.82 -5.70 4.16
C ALA A 19 -20.63 -6.28 4.93
N SER A 20 -20.67 -7.58 5.23
CA SER A 20 -19.56 -8.28 5.91
C SER A 20 -18.27 -8.26 5.09
N ALA A 21 -18.37 -8.51 3.78
CA ALA A 21 -17.21 -8.49 2.89
C ALA A 21 -16.60 -7.08 2.82
N TRP A 22 -17.44 -6.04 2.76
CA TRP A 22 -16.98 -4.66 2.72
C TRP A 22 -16.28 -4.26 4.02
N LEU A 23 -16.86 -4.60 5.17
CA LEU A 23 -16.27 -4.34 6.49
C LEU A 23 -14.96 -5.10 6.67
N TYR A 24 -14.89 -6.34 6.21
CA TYR A 24 -13.68 -7.15 6.27
C TYR A 24 -12.54 -6.49 5.48
N GLY A 25 -12.81 -6.01 4.27
CA GLY A 25 -11.85 -5.29 3.47
C GLY A 25 -11.38 -3.98 4.13
N TYR A 26 -12.30 -3.26 4.76
CA TYR A 26 -11.98 -2.03 5.47
C TYR A 26 -11.07 -2.28 6.67
N TYR A 27 -11.38 -3.29 7.51
CA TYR A 27 -10.59 -3.61 8.69
C TYR A 27 -9.22 -4.22 8.38
N ASN A 28 -9.06 -4.82 7.20
CA ASN A 28 -7.78 -5.40 6.79
C ASN A 28 -6.86 -4.39 6.11
N ARG A 29 -7.32 -3.17 5.86
CA ARG A 29 -6.45 -2.11 5.34
C ARG A 29 -5.40 -1.76 6.38
N LYS A 30 -4.13 -1.76 5.99
CA LYS A 30 -3.04 -1.36 6.88
C LYS A 30 -3.16 0.12 7.25
N SER A 31 -2.86 0.42 8.51
CA SER A 31 -2.87 1.79 9.00
C SER A 31 -1.64 2.56 8.50
N ASN A 32 -1.84 3.79 8.05
CA ASN A 32 -0.76 4.68 7.64
C ASN A 32 0.21 4.99 8.79
N ASP A 33 -0.22 4.83 10.04
CA ASP A 33 0.60 5.11 11.22
C ASP A 33 1.83 4.21 11.32
N ASN A 34 1.82 3.07 10.65
CA ASN A 34 2.92 2.11 10.66
C ASN A 34 3.89 2.29 9.49
N ILE A 35 3.68 3.27 8.62
CA ILE A 35 4.60 3.55 7.51
C ILE A 35 5.83 4.27 8.07
N PRO A 36 7.04 3.67 7.95
CA PRO A 36 8.27 4.33 8.39
C PRO A 36 8.56 5.60 7.59
N SER A 37 9.41 6.47 8.11
CA SER A 37 9.88 7.63 7.35
C SER A 37 10.74 7.17 6.16
N LYS A 38 10.88 8.02 5.16
CA LYS A 38 11.73 7.73 3.99
C LYS A 38 13.17 7.47 4.42
N GLU A 39 13.68 8.26 5.35
CA GLU A 39 15.05 8.14 5.86
C GLU A 39 15.26 6.81 6.59
N LEU A 40 14.26 6.38 7.35
CA LEU A 40 14.30 5.09 8.04
C LEU A 40 14.27 3.93 7.03
N MET A 41 13.50 4.06 5.96
CA MET A 41 13.48 3.06 4.88
C MET A 41 14.85 2.93 4.21
N VAL A 42 15.56 4.04 3.98
CA VAL A 42 16.92 4.01 3.46
C VAL A 42 17.85 3.26 4.43
N SER A 43 17.72 3.52 5.72
CA SER A 43 18.51 2.84 6.75
C SER A 43 18.25 1.33 6.77
N TYR A 44 17.00 0.91 6.67
CA TYR A 44 16.64 -0.52 6.59
C TYR A 44 17.26 -1.17 5.37
N TYR A 45 17.19 -0.51 4.21
CA TYR A 45 17.75 -1.03 2.96
C TYR A 45 19.26 -1.23 3.09
N GLN A 46 19.97 -0.26 3.65
CA GLN A 46 21.43 -0.31 3.77
C GLN A 46 21.90 -1.29 4.84
N ASN A 47 21.22 -1.39 5.96
CA ASN A 47 21.67 -2.17 7.11
C ASN A 47 21.10 -3.59 7.14
N LYS A 48 19.93 -3.81 6.53
CA LYS A 48 19.24 -5.09 6.61
C LYS A 48 18.90 -5.71 5.25
N GLY A 49 19.13 -4.97 4.16
CA GLY A 49 18.93 -5.46 2.81
C GLY A 49 17.59 -5.09 2.20
N ALA A 50 17.50 -5.31 0.89
CA ALA A 50 16.33 -4.91 0.10
C ALA A 50 15.06 -5.67 0.51
N ASP A 51 15.16 -6.96 0.81
CA ASP A 51 14.00 -7.77 1.16
C ASP A 51 13.37 -7.33 2.48
N TYR A 52 14.20 -7.07 3.48
CA TYR A 52 13.72 -6.56 4.76
C TYR A 52 13.01 -5.22 4.60
N ALA A 53 13.63 -4.30 3.87
CA ALA A 53 13.06 -2.98 3.63
C ALA A 53 11.74 -3.08 2.87
N THR A 54 11.66 -3.92 1.86
CA THR A 54 10.44 -4.17 1.09
C THR A 54 9.31 -4.69 1.99
N GLU A 55 9.62 -5.60 2.91
CA GLU A 55 8.63 -6.15 3.84
C GLU A 55 7.97 -5.07 4.71
N GLN A 56 8.71 -4.00 5.04
CA GLN A 56 8.16 -2.91 5.85
C GLN A 56 7.06 -2.13 5.14
N LEU A 57 7.03 -2.17 3.81
CA LEU A 57 6.02 -1.50 2.99
C LEU A 57 5.04 -2.48 2.33
N GLN A 58 5.17 -3.76 2.61
CA GLN A 58 4.33 -4.77 1.97
C GLN A 58 2.86 -4.58 2.29
N GLY A 59 2.01 -4.60 1.26
CA GLY A 59 0.57 -4.42 1.41
C GLY A 59 0.10 -2.98 1.40
N TYR A 60 1.00 -2.00 1.45
CA TYR A 60 0.64 -0.60 1.32
C TYR A 60 0.47 -0.22 -0.16
N ARG A 61 -0.37 0.77 -0.39
CA ARG A 61 -0.62 1.31 -1.73
C ARG A 61 0.14 2.63 -1.93
N ASN A 62 0.38 2.98 -3.19
CA ASN A 62 0.99 4.25 -3.57
C ASN A 62 0.27 5.45 -2.95
N THR A 63 -1.06 5.43 -2.90
CA THR A 63 -1.85 6.51 -2.29
C THR A 63 -1.55 6.69 -0.81
N GLN A 64 -1.31 5.59 -0.09
CA GLN A 64 -0.97 5.64 1.34
C GLN A 64 0.42 6.23 1.57
N LEU A 65 1.39 5.88 0.71
CA LEU A 65 2.73 6.45 0.78
C LEU A 65 2.70 7.96 0.51
N MET A 66 1.90 8.40 -0.46
CA MET A 66 1.72 9.82 -0.76
C MET A 66 1.08 10.58 0.41
N GLU A 67 0.15 9.96 1.12
CA GLU A 67 -0.47 10.56 2.31
C GLU A 67 0.56 10.82 3.42
N VAL A 68 1.54 9.94 3.57
CA VAL A 68 2.54 10.01 4.65
C VAL A 68 3.79 10.78 4.22
N TRP A 69 4.29 10.53 3.02
CA TRP A 69 5.55 11.13 2.53
C TRP A 69 5.36 12.34 1.63
N GLY A 70 4.13 12.64 1.26
CA GLY A 70 3.83 13.68 0.27
C GLY A 70 3.94 13.16 -1.15
N GLU A 71 3.79 14.06 -2.12
CA GLU A 71 3.92 13.68 -3.53
C GLU A 71 5.36 13.26 -3.84
N PRO A 72 5.56 12.25 -4.70
CA PRO A 72 6.90 11.89 -5.13
C PRO A 72 7.56 13.01 -5.93
N ASP A 73 8.88 13.09 -5.83
CA ASP A 73 9.68 14.09 -6.57
C ASP A 73 9.76 13.76 -8.05
N SER A 74 9.65 12.48 -8.38
CA SER A 74 9.66 11.98 -9.75
C SER A 74 8.99 10.61 -9.80
N PHE A 75 8.80 10.09 -11.01
CA PHE A 75 8.25 8.75 -11.20
C PHE A 75 8.92 8.07 -12.39
N LEU A 76 8.86 6.74 -12.40
CA LEU A 76 9.46 5.95 -13.46
C LEU A 76 8.55 5.93 -14.68
N SER A 77 9.08 6.42 -15.80
CA SER A 77 8.35 6.43 -17.07
C SER A 77 8.15 5.00 -17.59
N GLY A 78 6.91 4.66 -17.95
CA GLY A 78 6.57 3.35 -18.48
C GLY A 78 6.57 2.21 -17.46
N MET A 79 6.86 2.52 -16.20
CA MET A 79 6.82 1.57 -15.09
C MET A 79 6.01 2.15 -13.95
N TRP A 80 5.42 1.29 -13.14
CA TRP A 80 4.65 1.74 -11.98
C TRP A 80 5.58 1.88 -10.78
N GLY A 81 6.12 3.07 -10.62
CA GLY A 81 7.02 3.37 -9.53
C GLY A 81 7.13 4.86 -9.28
N ASP A 82 7.39 5.20 -8.04
CA ASP A 82 7.58 6.58 -7.58
C ASP A 82 8.97 6.73 -6.98
N ILE A 83 9.52 7.94 -7.10
CA ILE A 83 10.84 8.28 -6.61
C ILE A 83 10.70 9.45 -5.63
N TRP A 84 11.17 9.24 -4.41
CA TRP A 84 11.28 10.29 -3.40
C TRP A 84 12.73 10.60 -3.10
N GLU A 85 13.06 11.87 -3.03
CA GLU A 85 14.34 12.33 -2.50
C GLU A 85 14.29 12.27 -0.97
N THR A 86 15.39 11.88 -0.36
CA THR A 86 15.50 11.85 1.10
C THR A 86 16.53 12.86 1.57
N ASN A 87 16.44 13.22 2.86
CA ASN A 87 17.40 14.14 3.47
C ASN A 87 18.79 13.51 3.64
N ASN A 88 18.90 12.20 3.42
CA ASN A 88 20.16 11.45 3.53
C ASN A 88 20.96 11.42 2.22
N THR A 89 20.59 12.21 1.22
CA THR A 89 21.22 12.27 -0.11
C THR A 89 21.02 10.98 -0.92
N TYR A 90 19.91 10.29 -0.69
CA TYR A 90 19.52 9.08 -1.45
C TYR A 90 18.18 9.29 -2.13
N TYR A 91 17.96 8.56 -3.21
CA TYR A 91 16.64 8.36 -3.80
C TYR A 91 16.04 7.09 -3.23
N LEU A 92 14.81 7.18 -2.76
CA LEU A 92 14.00 6.02 -2.40
C LEU A 92 13.03 5.76 -3.55
N ILE A 93 13.18 4.61 -4.20
CA ILE A 93 12.37 4.22 -5.36
C ILE A 93 11.45 3.10 -4.93
N VAL A 94 10.15 3.28 -5.14
CA VAL A 94 9.14 2.28 -4.78
C VAL A 94 8.47 1.80 -6.06
N TYR A 95 8.51 0.49 -6.29
CA TYR A 95 7.86 -0.16 -7.43
C TYR A 95 6.54 -0.76 -6.97
N TYR A 96 5.53 -0.61 -7.80
CA TYR A 96 4.18 -1.11 -7.53
C TYR A 96 3.78 -2.19 -8.52
N ASP A 97 2.89 -3.08 -8.08
CA ASP A 97 2.26 -4.05 -8.97
C ASP A 97 1.12 -3.38 -9.76
N SER A 98 0.40 -4.18 -10.56
CA SER A 98 -0.70 -3.69 -11.39
C SER A 98 -1.87 -3.11 -10.60
N ASN A 99 -1.94 -3.38 -9.31
CA ASN A 99 -2.99 -2.86 -8.41
C ASN A 99 -2.55 -1.63 -7.63
N GLY A 100 -1.31 -1.15 -7.83
CA GLY A 100 -0.77 -0.02 -7.10
C GLY A 100 -0.27 -0.37 -5.71
N VAL A 101 -0.05 -1.65 -5.43
CA VAL A 101 0.46 -2.14 -4.14
C VAL A 101 1.99 -2.29 -4.25
N VAL A 102 2.70 -1.94 -3.18
CA VAL A 102 4.16 -2.01 -3.14
C VAL A 102 4.64 -3.42 -3.49
N GLU A 103 5.52 -3.52 -4.47
CA GLU A 103 6.11 -4.77 -4.91
C GLU A 103 7.54 -4.92 -4.40
N HIS A 104 8.37 -3.91 -4.60
CA HIS A 104 9.73 -3.86 -4.03
C HIS A 104 10.25 -2.42 -4.00
N ILE A 105 11.34 -2.21 -3.29
CA ILE A 105 11.99 -0.91 -3.20
C ILE A 105 13.46 -0.99 -3.62
N MET A 106 14.00 0.17 -3.97
CA MET A 106 15.42 0.33 -4.29
C MET A 106 15.88 1.68 -3.72
N VAL A 107 17.14 1.73 -3.29
CA VAL A 107 17.79 2.95 -2.82
C VAL A 107 18.99 3.23 -3.70
N MET A 108 19.09 4.47 -4.19
CA MET A 108 20.21 4.92 -5.03
C MET A 108 20.76 6.23 -4.50
N ASN A 109 22.06 6.47 -4.73
CA ASN A 109 22.69 7.75 -4.44
C ASN A 109 22.15 8.85 -5.37
N GLN A 110 22.07 10.07 -4.87
CA GLN A 110 21.65 11.23 -5.64
C GLN A 110 22.77 11.81 -6.51
N ASP A 111 23.95 11.25 -6.46
CA ASP A 111 25.09 11.72 -7.25
C ASP A 111 24.98 11.39 -8.74
#